data_76b657cffc4a2bae24ac79fd177709ae
#
_entry.id   76b657cffc4a2bae24ac79fd177709ae
#
_cell.length_a   1.000
_cell.length_b   1.000
_cell.length_c   1.000
_cell.angle_alpha   90.00
_cell.angle_beta   90.00
_cell.angle_gamma   90.00
#
_symmetry.space_group_name_H-M   'P 1'
#
loop_
_entity.id
_entity.type
_entity.pdbx_description
1 polymer ?
#
loop_
_entity_poly.entity_id
_entity_poly.type
_entity_poly.pdbx_seq_one_letter_code
_entity_poly.pdbx_strand_id
1 'polypeptide(L)'
;VHVLLGEPDTTYLFASDAVYVFLINLSDLYVKQKAGKAILTLPKDSKIVPPLIIYDIETAYYAVVTSAGYLSIVPVSELPLLPKGKGLKLLNIPAKSQKAKEKVVALTLLKPTTDILTLHVGKRHLTFKERDIAAYMGERSQRGQKLPRGFQNVDRVEVTHTDTVDVLFSL
;
A
#
# COMPACT_ATOMS: atom_id res chain seq x y z
N VAL A 1 4.69 10.00 14.58
CA VAL A 1 4.73 11.28 13.83
C VAL A 1 5.41 11.03 12.49
N HIS A 2 4.80 11.51 11.42
CA HIS A 2 5.35 11.41 10.07
C HIS A 2 5.63 12.81 9.53
N VAL A 3 6.76 12.97 8.83
CA VAL A 3 7.11 14.22 8.15
C VAL A 3 6.97 13.98 6.65
N LEU A 4 6.20 14.85 5.97
CA LEU A 4 5.96 14.78 4.54
C LEU A 4 6.65 15.95 3.85
N LEU A 5 7.37 15.67 2.79
CA LEU A 5 8.12 16.66 2.00
C LEU A 5 7.73 16.55 0.52
N GLY A 6 7.75 17.68 -0.18
CA GLY A 6 7.49 17.74 -1.62
C GLY A 6 6.90 19.07 -2.06
N GLU A 7 6.60 19.16 -3.33
CA GLU A 7 5.88 20.29 -3.93
C GLU A 7 4.38 20.22 -3.58
N PRO A 8 3.63 21.33 -3.72
CA PRO A 8 2.20 21.37 -3.39
C PRO A 8 1.34 20.31 -4.10
N ASP A 9 1.70 19.95 -5.32
CA ASP A 9 1.02 18.94 -6.13
C ASP A 9 1.47 17.51 -5.88
N THR A 10 2.45 17.31 -4.98
CA THR A 10 2.90 15.97 -4.60
C THR A 10 1.73 15.17 -4.02
N THR A 11 1.51 13.96 -4.55
CA THR A 11 0.44 13.06 -4.11
C THR A 11 0.97 12.04 -3.12
N TYR A 12 0.26 11.89 -2.02
CA TYR A 12 0.52 10.87 -1.00
C TYR A 12 -0.63 9.88 -0.91
N LEU A 13 -0.28 8.63 -0.64
CA LEU A 13 -1.23 7.58 -0.29
C LEU A 13 -1.34 7.50 1.22
N PHE A 14 -2.55 7.72 1.73
CA PHE A 14 -2.89 7.53 3.14
C PHE A 14 -3.73 6.28 3.32
N ALA A 15 -3.37 5.46 4.29
CA ALA A 15 -4.09 4.25 4.61
C ALA A 15 -4.16 4.01 6.12
N SER A 16 -5.19 3.30 6.55
CA SER A 16 -5.28 2.73 7.90
C SER A 16 -5.08 1.22 7.85
N ASP A 17 -4.63 0.64 8.96
CA ASP A 17 -4.51 -0.81 9.09
C ASP A 17 -5.88 -1.53 9.11
N ALA A 18 -6.98 -0.76 9.19
CA ALA A 18 -8.35 -1.24 9.02
C ALA A 18 -8.82 -1.27 7.55
N VAL A 19 -7.88 -1.25 6.60
CA VAL A 19 -8.10 -1.42 5.14
C VAL A 19 -8.83 -0.27 4.44
N TYR A 20 -8.73 0.95 4.92
CA TYR A 20 -9.19 2.15 4.23
C TYR A 20 -8.03 2.93 3.64
N VAL A 21 -8.21 3.47 2.44
CA VAL A 21 -7.15 4.15 1.68
C VAL A 21 -7.71 5.30 0.85
N PHE A 22 -6.93 6.34 0.68
CA PHE A 22 -7.18 7.43 -0.27
C PHE A 22 -5.87 8.14 -0.67
N LEU A 23 -5.93 8.91 -1.74
CA LEU A 23 -4.87 9.81 -2.16
C LEU A 23 -5.16 11.23 -1.70
N ILE A 24 -4.11 11.99 -1.40
CA ILE A 24 -4.20 13.40 -1.03
C ILE A 24 -3.02 14.17 -1.61
N ASN A 25 -3.26 15.39 -2.08
CA ASN A 25 -2.18 16.30 -2.46
C ASN A 25 -1.60 16.99 -1.23
N LEU A 26 -0.30 17.23 -1.24
CA LEU A 26 0.40 17.88 -0.13
C LEU A 26 -0.18 19.26 0.18
N SER A 27 -0.64 20.01 -0.83
CA SER A 27 -1.30 21.31 -0.67
C SER A 27 -2.56 21.27 0.19
N ASP A 28 -3.30 20.15 0.18
CA ASP A 28 -4.50 19.97 1.00
C ASP A 28 -4.19 19.78 2.49
N LEU A 29 -2.92 19.52 2.82
CA LEU A 29 -2.44 19.38 4.19
C LEU A 29 -2.01 20.72 4.81
N TYR A 30 -1.86 21.78 4.00
CA TYR A 30 -1.47 23.09 4.48
C TYR A 30 -2.59 23.73 5.28
N VAL A 31 -2.27 24.22 6.50
CA VAL A 31 -3.22 24.90 7.36
C VAL A 31 -2.57 26.12 8.02
N LYS A 32 -3.36 27.18 8.17
CA LYS A 32 -2.95 28.40 8.89
C LYS A 32 -3.23 28.31 10.41
N GLN A 33 -4.10 27.40 10.81
CA GLN A 33 -4.52 27.25 12.20
C GLN A 33 -3.46 26.50 13.02
N LYS A 34 -3.09 27.03 14.17
CA LYS A 34 -2.13 26.40 15.08
C LYS A 34 -2.57 25.04 15.59
N ALA A 35 -3.87 24.81 15.72
CA ALA A 35 -4.45 23.53 16.13
C ALA A 35 -4.35 22.43 15.07
N GLY A 36 -3.97 22.80 13.82
CA GLY A 36 -3.90 21.85 12.71
C GLY A 36 -5.26 21.53 12.09
N LYS A 37 -5.28 20.55 11.19
CA LYS A 37 -6.48 20.11 10.46
C LYS A 37 -6.62 18.60 10.59
N ALA A 38 -7.81 18.13 10.91
CA ALA A 38 -8.12 16.71 10.86
C ALA A 38 -8.33 16.28 9.41
N ILE A 39 -7.48 15.41 8.89
CA ILE A 39 -7.53 14.91 7.50
C ILE A 39 -7.93 13.45 7.40
N LEU A 40 -7.71 12.67 8.43
CA LEU A 40 -7.93 11.23 8.42
C LEU A 40 -8.89 10.82 9.54
N THR A 41 -9.96 10.13 9.15
CA THR A 41 -10.89 9.51 10.09
C THR A 41 -10.53 8.04 10.25
N LEU A 42 -9.99 7.68 11.41
CA LEU A 42 -9.60 6.31 11.72
C LEU A 42 -10.79 5.53 12.31
N PRO A 43 -11.05 4.30 11.83
CA PRO A 43 -11.94 3.39 12.52
C PRO A 43 -11.44 3.08 13.93
N LYS A 44 -12.36 2.67 14.82
CA LYS A 44 -12.02 2.29 16.19
C LYS A 44 -10.92 1.21 16.21
N ASP A 45 -9.95 1.37 17.09
CA ASP A 45 -8.81 0.45 17.27
C ASP A 45 -7.91 0.29 16.04
N SER A 46 -7.93 1.27 15.12
CA SER A 46 -7.04 1.27 13.95
C SER A 46 -5.93 2.30 14.05
N LYS A 47 -4.86 2.06 13.31
CA LYS A 47 -3.69 2.95 13.24
C LYS A 47 -3.44 3.38 11.80
N ILE A 48 -2.78 4.51 11.64
CA ILE A 48 -2.31 4.94 10.33
C ILE A 48 -1.12 4.07 9.89
N VAL A 49 -1.14 3.65 8.63
CA VAL A 49 0.03 3.10 7.94
C VAL A 49 0.92 4.27 7.52
N PRO A 50 2.27 4.14 7.55
CA PRO A 50 3.14 5.22 7.09
C PRO A 50 2.74 5.71 5.70
N PRO A 51 2.55 7.02 5.49
CA PRO A 51 2.17 7.57 4.19
C PRO A 51 3.21 7.27 3.11
N LEU A 52 2.75 6.98 1.90
CA LEU A 52 3.59 6.67 0.76
C LEU A 52 3.49 7.77 -0.29
N ILE A 53 4.63 8.23 -0.81
CA ILE A 53 4.68 9.20 -1.90
C ILE A 53 4.39 8.53 -3.24
N ILE A 54 3.54 9.13 -4.06
CA ILE A 54 3.21 8.66 -5.40
C ILE A 54 3.91 9.55 -6.43
N TYR A 55 4.87 9.00 -7.16
CA TYR A 55 5.58 9.72 -8.21
C TYR A 55 4.85 9.68 -9.56
N ASP A 56 4.18 8.56 -9.86
CA ASP A 56 3.46 8.37 -11.12
C ASP A 56 2.19 7.53 -10.87
N ILE A 57 1.03 8.19 -10.88
CA ILE A 57 -0.27 7.55 -10.62
C ILE A 57 -0.61 6.53 -11.73
N GLU A 58 -0.20 6.78 -12.97
CA GLU A 58 -0.59 5.94 -14.11
C GLU A 58 0.15 4.60 -14.13
N THR A 59 1.39 4.56 -13.69
CA THR A 59 2.24 3.36 -13.73
C THR A 59 2.40 2.67 -12.38
N ALA A 60 2.06 3.33 -11.28
CA ALA A 60 2.22 2.79 -9.94
C ALA A 60 1.11 1.81 -9.57
N TYR A 61 1.50 0.75 -8.91
CA TYR A 61 0.61 -0.20 -8.24
C TYR A 61 0.92 -0.21 -6.75
N TYR A 62 -0.05 -0.58 -5.94
CA TYR A 62 0.21 -0.88 -4.53
C TYR A 62 0.05 -2.37 -4.27
N ALA A 63 0.94 -2.91 -3.44
CA ALA A 63 0.86 -4.25 -2.91
C ALA A 63 0.44 -4.18 -1.45
N VAL A 64 -0.62 -4.86 -1.09
CA VAL A 64 -1.14 -4.92 0.26
C VAL A 64 -1.17 -6.35 0.75
N VAL A 65 -0.63 -6.56 1.96
CA VAL A 65 -0.64 -7.86 2.64
C VAL A 65 -1.46 -7.74 3.92
N THR A 66 -2.35 -8.70 4.13
CA THR A 66 -3.18 -8.74 5.33
C THR A 66 -2.67 -9.76 6.36
N SER A 67 -3.11 -9.59 7.60
CA SER A 67 -2.79 -10.51 8.71
C SER A 67 -3.32 -11.93 8.50
N ALA A 68 -4.30 -12.12 7.61
CA ALA A 68 -4.81 -13.44 7.22
C ALA A 68 -4.00 -14.13 6.10
N GLY A 69 -2.93 -13.48 5.61
CA GLY A 69 -2.04 -14.03 4.60
C GLY A 69 -2.52 -13.88 3.16
N TYR A 70 -3.22 -12.79 2.86
CA TYR A 70 -3.63 -12.44 1.49
C TYR A 70 -2.77 -11.31 0.94
N LEU A 71 -2.39 -11.43 -0.32
CA LEU A 71 -1.70 -10.41 -1.09
C LEU A 71 -2.61 -9.94 -2.24
N SER A 72 -2.75 -8.64 -2.37
CA SER A 72 -3.42 -8.01 -3.52
C SER A 72 -2.52 -6.93 -4.11
N ILE A 73 -2.46 -6.88 -5.43
CA ILE A 73 -1.71 -5.87 -6.18
C ILE A 73 -2.68 -5.15 -7.10
N VAL A 74 -2.86 -3.85 -6.89
CA VAL A 74 -3.92 -3.05 -7.51
C VAL A 74 -3.35 -1.73 -8.05
N PRO A 75 -3.85 -1.24 -9.22
CA PRO A 75 -3.44 0.06 -9.72
C PRO A 75 -3.78 1.20 -8.75
N VAL A 76 -2.81 2.09 -8.53
CA VAL A 76 -3.03 3.31 -7.73
C VAL A 76 -4.11 4.21 -8.35
N SER A 77 -4.26 4.18 -9.68
CA SER A 77 -5.26 4.96 -10.40
C SER A 77 -6.72 4.65 -10.00
N GLU A 78 -6.98 3.51 -9.37
CA GLU A 78 -8.31 3.17 -8.84
C GLU A 78 -8.63 3.85 -7.49
N LEU A 79 -7.68 4.55 -6.88
CA LEU A 79 -7.86 5.21 -5.60
C LEU A 79 -8.43 6.63 -5.76
N PRO A 80 -9.32 7.08 -4.85
CA PRO A 80 -9.86 8.43 -4.90
C PRO A 80 -8.85 9.45 -4.38
N LEU A 81 -8.81 10.64 -5.00
CA LEU A 81 -8.12 11.81 -4.48
C LEU A 81 -9.09 12.58 -3.57
N LEU A 82 -8.79 12.61 -2.28
CA LEU A 82 -9.67 13.23 -1.27
C LEU A 82 -8.86 14.21 -0.41
N PRO A 83 -9.44 15.40 -0.08
CA PRO A 83 -8.77 16.37 0.79
C PRO A 83 -8.80 15.98 2.28
N LYS A 84 -9.70 15.06 2.65
CA LYS A 84 -9.84 14.51 4.01
C LYS A 84 -10.79 13.31 4.00
N GLY A 85 -10.77 12.53 5.07
CA GLY A 85 -11.79 11.50 5.32
C GLY A 85 -11.24 10.17 5.78
N LYS A 86 -12.05 9.15 5.64
CA LYS A 86 -11.74 7.76 5.95
C LYS A 86 -11.14 7.02 4.75
N GLY A 87 -11.47 7.48 3.55
CA GLY A 87 -11.09 6.82 2.30
C GLY A 87 -12.06 5.73 1.88
N LEU A 88 -11.67 5.01 0.85
CA LEU A 88 -12.39 3.84 0.35
C LEU A 88 -11.81 2.57 0.94
N LYS A 89 -12.64 1.55 1.04
CA LYS A 89 -12.22 0.22 1.47
C LYS A 89 -11.28 -0.39 0.42
N LEU A 90 -10.10 -0.76 0.86
CA LEU A 90 -9.03 -1.27 0.00
C LEU A 90 -9.31 -2.70 -0.47
N LEU A 91 -9.86 -3.51 0.43
CA LEU A 91 -10.16 -4.92 0.21
C LEU A 91 -11.55 -5.26 0.75
N ASN A 92 -12.20 -6.23 0.13
CA ASN A 92 -13.42 -6.81 0.66
C ASN A 92 -13.08 -7.96 1.63
N ILE A 93 -13.07 -7.65 2.92
CA ILE A 93 -12.82 -8.64 3.97
C ILE A 93 -14.14 -9.29 4.36
N PRO A 94 -14.27 -10.63 4.26
CA PRO A 94 -15.48 -11.33 4.69
C PRO A 94 -15.83 -11.09 6.16
N ALA A 95 -17.10 -11.14 6.50
CA ALA A 95 -17.60 -10.87 7.85
C ALA A 95 -16.93 -11.72 8.95
N LYS A 96 -16.61 -12.98 8.63
CA LYS A 96 -15.87 -13.86 9.55
C LYS A 96 -14.47 -13.33 9.87
N SER A 97 -13.75 -12.84 8.86
CA SER A 97 -12.41 -12.24 9.01
C SER A 97 -12.46 -10.86 9.66
N GLN A 98 -13.55 -10.10 9.46
CA GLN A 98 -13.76 -8.84 10.17
C GLN A 98 -13.89 -9.05 11.68
N LYS A 99 -14.59 -10.12 12.11
CA LYS A 99 -14.65 -10.51 13.52
C LYS A 99 -13.28 -10.88 14.08
N ALA A 100 -12.43 -11.50 13.29
CA ALA A 100 -11.05 -11.82 13.65
C ALA A 100 -10.10 -10.62 13.57
N LYS A 101 -10.61 -9.41 13.27
CA LYS A 101 -9.84 -8.17 13.16
C LYS A 101 -8.67 -8.27 12.16
N GLU A 102 -8.93 -8.84 10.98
CA GLU A 102 -7.94 -8.84 9.89
C GLU A 102 -7.49 -7.42 9.55
N LYS A 103 -6.20 -7.18 9.55
CA LYS A 103 -5.59 -5.87 9.34
C LYS A 103 -4.55 -5.91 8.23
N VAL A 104 -4.25 -4.74 7.69
CA VAL A 104 -3.09 -4.55 6.81
C VAL A 104 -1.81 -4.67 7.63
N VAL A 105 -0.94 -5.60 7.28
CA VAL A 105 0.38 -5.76 7.90
C VAL A 105 1.49 -5.12 7.10
N ALA A 106 1.31 -4.96 5.79
CA ALA A 106 2.26 -4.29 4.92
C ALA A 106 1.56 -3.65 3.71
N LEU A 107 2.03 -2.49 3.32
CA LEU A 107 1.58 -1.75 2.15
C LEU A 107 2.80 -1.10 1.50
N THR A 108 3.01 -1.33 0.21
CA THR A 108 4.11 -0.75 -0.55
C THR A 108 3.69 -0.43 -1.98
N LEU A 109 4.46 0.43 -2.63
CA LEU A 109 4.30 0.77 -4.03
C LEU A 109 5.29 0.00 -4.89
N LEU A 110 4.88 -0.40 -6.07
CA LEU A 110 5.76 -1.05 -7.04
C LEU A 110 5.30 -0.79 -8.49
N LYS A 111 6.24 -1.02 -9.42
CA LYS A 111 5.96 -1.12 -10.85
C LYS A 111 6.08 -2.59 -11.26
N PRO A 112 4.97 -3.29 -11.57
CA PRO A 112 4.97 -4.75 -11.77
C PRO A 112 5.92 -5.23 -12.87
N THR A 113 6.19 -4.40 -13.87
CA THR A 113 7.04 -4.76 -15.00
C THR A 113 8.53 -4.68 -14.73
N THR A 114 8.94 -3.88 -13.74
CA THR A 114 10.36 -3.60 -13.48
C THR A 114 10.81 -3.96 -12.07
N ASP A 115 9.89 -3.98 -11.12
CA ASP A 115 10.20 -4.19 -9.71
C ASP A 115 10.07 -5.65 -9.29
N ILE A 116 10.86 -6.01 -8.27
CA ILE A 116 10.81 -7.31 -7.60
C ILE A 116 10.25 -7.09 -6.20
N LEU A 117 9.20 -7.84 -5.86
CA LEU A 117 8.59 -7.82 -4.53
C LEU A 117 9.11 -9.00 -3.71
N THR A 118 9.63 -8.73 -2.52
CA THR A 118 10.10 -9.75 -1.58
C THR A 118 9.30 -9.70 -0.29
N LEU A 119 8.72 -10.83 0.09
CA LEU A 119 8.03 -11.00 1.36
C LEU A 119 8.95 -11.72 2.35
N HIS A 120 9.08 -11.16 3.54
CA HIS A 120 9.89 -11.74 4.62
C HIS A 120 8.99 -12.37 5.69
N VAL A 121 9.27 -13.65 6.01
CA VAL A 121 8.57 -14.43 7.03
C VAL A 121 9.61 -15.09 7.94
N GLY A 122 9.86 -14.48 9.10
CA GLY A 122 10.93 -14.92 9.99
C GLY A 122 12.30 -14.90 9.29
N LYS A 123 12.95 -16.05 9.23
CA LYS A 123 14.25 -16.20 8.54
C LYS A 123 14.11 -16.54 7.04
N ARG A 124 12.89 -16.73 6.57
CA ARG A 124 12.60 -17.09 5.17
C ARG A 124 12.11 -15.87 4.38
N HIS A 125 12.25 -15.95 3.08
CA HIS A 125 11.69 -14.94 2.17
C HIS A 125 11.14 -15.59 0.91
N LEU A 126 10.20 -14.91 0.28
CA LEU A 126 9.59 -15.31 -0.99
C LEU A 126 9.66 -14.12 -1.94
N THR A 127 10.28 -14.33 -3.09
CA THR A 127 10.51 -13.29 -4.11
C THR A 127 9.55 -13.45 -5.28
N PHE A 128 8.88 -12.36 -5.65
CA PHE A 128 7.96 -12.28 -6.77
C PHE A 128 8.55 -11.41 -7.88
N LYS A 129 8.69 -12.00 -9.06
CA LYS A 129 9.01 -11.30 -10.32
C LYS A 129 7.73 -11.00 -11.10
N GLU A 130 7.84 -10.35 -12.24
CA GLU A 130 6.70 -9.92 -13.06
C GLU A 130 5.61 -11.01 -13.23
N ARG A 131 5.99 -12.25 -13.55
CA ARG A 131 5.02 -13.36 -13.70
C ARG A 131 4.29 -13.69 -12.41
N ASP A 132 5.02 -13.70 -11.30
CA ASP A 132 4.46 -14.02 -9.99
C ASP A 132 3.55 -12.89 -9.51
N ILE A 133 3.96 -11.63 -9.74
CA ILE A 133 3.18 -10.43 -9.43
C ILE A 133 1.85 -10.45 -10.21
N ALA A 134 1.87 -10.83 -11.48
CA ALA A 134 0.67 -10.89 -12.32
C ALA A 134 -0.42 -11.81 -11.74
N ALA A 135 -0.04 -12.89 -11.06
CA ALA A 135 -0.99 -13.81 -10.42
C ALA A 135 -1.75 -13.17 -9.23
N TYR A 136 -1.20 -12.11 -8.64
CA TYR A 136 -1.80 -11.39 -7.51
C TYR A 136 -2.43 -10.04 -7.90
N MET A 137 -2.35 -9.66 -9.17
CA MET A 137 -2.99 -8.46 -9.69
C MET A 137 -4.50 -8.65 -9.75
N GLY A 138 -5.23 -7.62 -9.35
CA GLY A 138 -6.69 -7.67 -9.34
C GLY A 138 -7.29 -6.29 -9.15
N GLU A 139 -8.58 -6.27 -8.90
CA GLU A 139 -9.34 -5.06 -8.64
C GLU A 139 -9.33 -4.70 -7.15
N ARG A 140 -9.46 -3.42 -6.85
CA ARG A 140 -9.50 -2.89 -5.49
C ARG A 140 -10.54 -3.55 -4.58
N SER A 141 -11.68 -3.92 -5.12
CA SER A 141 -12.78 -4.52 -4.35
C SER A 141 -12.54 -5.98 -3.95
N GLN A 142 -11.50 -6.62 -4.47
CA GLN A 142 -11.19 -8.03 -4.20
C GLN A 142 -10.28 -8.17 -2.99
N ARG A 143 -10.42 -9.30 -2.28
CA ARG A 143 -9.56 -9.63 -1.13
C ARG A 143 -8.11 -9.92 -1.54
N GLY A 144 -7.89 -10.29 -2.78
CA GLY A 144 -6.60 -10.79 -3.28
C GLY A 144 -6.50 -12.30 -3.22
N GLN A 145 -5.28 -12.79 -3.43
CA GLN A 145 -4.97 -14.22 -3.44
C GLN A 145 -4.24 -14.61 -2.15
N LYS A 146 -4.53 -15.80 -1.66
CA LYS A 146 -3.86 -16.32 -0.48
C LYS A 146 -2.41 -16.69 -0.80
N LEU A 147 -1.49 -16.28 0.07
CA LEU A 147 -0.08 -16.61 -0.05
C LEU A 147 0.18 -18.11 0.13
N PRO A 148 1.29 -18.65 -0.43
CA PRO A 148 1.66 -20.04 -0.27
C PRO A 148 1.76 -20.45 1.21
N ARG A 149 1.51 -21.72 1.47
CA ARG A 149 1.60 -22.29 2.81
C ARG A 149 3.00 -22.05 3.39
N GLY A 150 3.05 -21.54 4.61
CA GLY A 150 4.29 -21.19 5.30
C GLY A 150 4.77 -19.75 5.06
N PHE A 151 4.11 -18.99 4.17
CA PHE A 151 4.41 -17.56 3.90
C PHE A 151 3.23 -16.63 4.19
N GLN A 152 2.27 -17.07 5.00
CA GLN A 152 1.06 -16.31 5.28
C GLN A 152 1.21 -15.29 6.43
N ASN A 153 2.20 -15.47 7.30
CA ASN A 153 2.51 -14.57 8.41
C ASN A 153 3.65 -13.61 8.03
N VAL A 154 3.38 -12.69 7.13
CA VAL A 154 4.39 -11.75 6.61
C VAL A 154 4.81 -10.75 7.68
N ASP A 155 6.11 -10.63 7.92
CA ASP A 155 6.70 -9.66 8.86
C ASP A 155 6.92 -8.30 8.19
N ARG A 156 7.42 -8.30 6.95
CA ARG A 156 7.68 -7.10 6.17
C ARG A 156 7.72 -7.40 4.68
N VAL A 157 7.60 -6.36 3.87
CA VAL A 157 7.77 -6.40 2.42
C VAL A 157 8.92 -5.49 2.00
N GLU A 158 9.56 -5.85 0.89
CA GLU A 158 10.66 -5.11 0.30
C GLU A 158 10.48 -5.06 -1.21
N VAL A 159 10.71 -3.89 -1.81
CA VAL A 159 10.66 -3.70 -3.26
C VAL A 159 12.05 -3.36 -3.77
N THR A 160 12.52 -4.13 -4.75
CA THR A 160 13.80 -3.90 -5.43
C THR A 160 13.53 -3.40 -6.84
N HIS A 161 14.07 -2.23 -7.19
CA HIS A 161 13.97 -1.62 -8.51
C HIS A 161 15.11 -2.14 -9.40
N THR A 162 14.76 -2.83 -10.50
CA THR A 162 15.76 -3.44 -11.39
C THR A 162 16.32 -2.47 -12.44
N ASP A 163 15.58 -1.45 -12.83
CA ASP A 163 16.01 -0.48 -13.86
C ASP A 163 17.30 0.26 -13.51
N THR A 164 17.46 0.62 -12.24
CA THR A 164 18.66 1.32 -11.76
C THR A 164 19.91 0.47 -11.89
N VAL A 165 19.80 -0.83 -11.73
CA VAL A 165 20.92 -1.78 -11.85
C VAL A 165 21.35 -1.92 -13.30
N ASP A 166 20.42 -2.02 -14.23
CA ASP A 166 20.68 -2.17 -15.66
C ASP A 166 21.40 -0.94 -16.23
N VAL A 167 21.02 0.25 -15.81
CA VAL A 167 21.68 1.50 -16.21
C VAL A 167 23.14 1.57 -15.71
N LEU A 168 23.42 1.09 -14.51
CA LEU A 168 24.77 1.07 -13.95
C LEU A 168 25.70 0.08 -14.64
N PHE A 169 25.18 -1.03 -15.16
CA PHE A 169 25.97 -2.05 -15.85
C PHE A 169 26.09 -1.84 -17.37
N SER A 170 25.30 -0.97 -17.96
CA SER A 170 25.37 -0.63 -19.38
C SER A 170 26.47 0.41 -19.71
N LEU A 171 27.10 0.96 -18.70
CA LEU A 171 28.24 1.87 -18.82
C LEU A 171 29.57 1.13 -18.80
#